data_d8e8226b3a724a9b83ef586e0a1d5a5a
#
_entry.id   d8e8226b3a724a9b83ef586e0a1d5a5a
#
_cell.length_a   1.000
_cell.length_b   1.000
_cell.length_c   1.000
_cell.angle_alpha   90.00
_cell.angle_beta   90.00
_cell.angle_gamma   90.00
#
_symmetry.space_group_name_H-M   'P 1'
#
loop_
_entity.id
_entity.type
_entity.pdbx_description
1 polymer ?
#
loop_
_entity_poly.entity_id
_entity_poly.type
_entity_poly.pdbx_seq_one_letter_code
_entity_poly.pdbx_strand_id
1 'polypeptide(L)'
;PISVDELCFDPKIRAQRVEQVRLSGIASIATIYKLLRRYWQRGQKPNSLLPDYKNSGAPGKTRAASSQAKIGRTRQFGDGEGMKVTPDIERLFRLTIEKYILSQDGLKTTVAYRRFSDLFEQYYPQVVIANRPTIRQFRYFYDREYKKPQRLVARTSPGVYKKDVRPLTSTATANVLGPGSRYEIDATIADI
;
A
#
# COMPACT_ATOMS: atom_id res chain seq x y z
N PRO A 1 -7.84 -40.52 -22.73
CA PRO A 1 -7.78 -39.08 -22.47
C PRO A 1 -8.41 -38.40 -23.68
N ILE A 2 -9.67 -38.01 -23.54
CA ILE A 2 -10.41 -37.27 -24.53
C ILE A 2 -9.73 -35.92 -24.56
N SER A 3 -9.19 -35.54 -25.72
CA SER A 3 -8.71 -34.17 -25.94
C SER A 3 -9.89 -33.24 -25.73
N VAL A 4 -9.85 -32.51 -24.65
CA VAL A 4 -10.90 -31.60 -24.18
C VAL A 4 -11.15 -30.47 -25.22
N ASP A 5 -10.31 -30.37 -26.23
CA ASP A 5 -10.16 -29.14 -26.99
C ASP A 5 -11.14 -29.01 -28.16
N GLU A 6 -11.42 -30.05 -28.90
CA GLU A 6 -12.32 -29.92 -30.08
C GLU A 6 -13.81 -29.87 -29.72
N LEU A 7 -14.24 -30.64 -28.72
CA LEU A 7 -15.63 -30.69 -28.31
C LEU A 7 -16.15 -29.44 -27.57
N CYS A 8 -15.24 -28.66 -26.98
CA CYS A 8 -15.62 -27.44 -26.26
C CYS A 8 -15.83 -26.21 -27.17
N PHE A 9 -15.41 -26.28 -28.42
CA PHE A 9 -15.64 -25.19 -29.39
C PHE A 9 -17.04 -25.23 -29.98
N ASP A 10 -17.69 -26.40 -30.06
CA ASP A 10 -19.09 -26.48 -30.46
C ASP A 10 -20.00 -25.85 -29.37
N PRO A 11 -20.81 -24.83 -29.72
CA PRO A 11 -21.68 -24.16 -28.74
C PRO A 11 -22.69 -25.09 -28.07
N LYS A 12 -23.22 -26.08 -28.81
CA LYS A 12 -24.22 -27.01 -28.28
C LYS A 12 -23.62 -27.98 -27.28
N ILE A 13 -22.47 -28.58 -27.62
CA ILE A 13 -21.75 -29.50 -26.75
C ILE A 13 -21.26 -28.79 -25.51
N ARG A 14 -20.72 -27.57 -25.69
CA ARG A 14 -20.29 -26.73 -24.56
C ARG A 14 -21.46 -26.42 -23.61
N ALA A 15 -22.61 -26.03 -24.12
CA ALA A 15 -23.76 -25.72 -23.29
C ALA A 15 -24.23 -26.95 -22.48
N GLN A 16 -24.26 -28.13 -23.07
CA GLN A 16 -24.59 -29.37 -22.37
C GLN A 16 -23.60 -29.70 -21.25
N ARG A 17 -22.29 -29.56 -21.52
CA ARG A 17 -21.25 -29.78 -20.51
C ARG A 17 -21.32 -28.76 -19.36
N VAL A 18 -21.56 -27.51 -19.67
CA VAL A 18 -21.73 -26.44 -18.66
C VAL A 18 -22.94 -26.74 -17.78
N GLU A 19 -24.03 -27.23 -18.36
CA GLU A 19 -25.24 -27.59 -17.61
C GLU A 19 -24.99 -28.80 -16.70
N GLN A 20 -24.26 -29.80 -17.16
CA GLN A 20 -23.85 -30.94 -16.31
C GLN A 20 -23.05 -30.49 -15.08
N VAL A 21 -22.07 -29.60 -15.28
CA VAL A 21 -21.29 -29.05 -14.16
C VAL A 21 -22.13 -28.18 -13.23
N ARG A 22 -23.09 -27.44 -13.74
CA ARG A 22 -24.05 -26.69 -12.93
C ARG A 22 -24.90 -27.61 -12.04
N LEU A 23 -25.42 -28.68 -12.63
CA LEU A 23 -26.23 -29.68 -11.90
C LEU A 23 -25.46 -30.41 -10.80
N SER A 24 -24.15 -30.58 -10.97
CA SER A 24 -23.30 -31.13 -9.91
C SER A 24 -23.06 -30.17 -8.73
N GLY A 25 -23.55 -28.93 -8.79
CA GLY A 25 -23.46 -27.94 -7.71
C GLY A 25 -22.09 -27.31 -7.50
N ILE A 26 -21.09 -27.62 -8.36
CA ILE A 26 -19.71 -27.14 -8.20
C ILE A 26 -19.58 -25.63 -8.45
N ALA A 27 -20.26 -25.12 -9.49
CA ALA A 27 -20.15 -23.70 -9.85
C ALA A 27 -21.37 -23.20 -10.63
N SER A 28 -21.61 -21.89 -10.57
CA SER A 28 -22.63 -21.24 -11.38
C SER A 28 -22.22 -21.17 -12.86
N ILE A 29 -23.21 -21.12 -13.76
CA ILE A 29 -22.98 -21.00 -15.21
C ILE A 29 -22.05 -19.83 -15.54
N ALA A 30 -22.27 -18.66 -14.92
CA ALA A 30 -21.44 -17.49 -15.11
C ALA A 30 -19.95 -17.73 -14.71
N THR A 31 -19.74 -18.43 -13.61
CA THR A 31 -18.40 -18.81 -13.15
C THR A 31 -17.70 -19.76 -14.12
N ILE A 32 -18.43 -20.79 -14.61
CA ILE A 32 -17.90 -21.76 -15.56
C ILE A 32 -17.46 -21.06 -16.85
N TYR A 33 -18.31 -20.22 -17.44
CA TYR A 33 -17.96 -19.48 -18.66
C TYR A 33 -16.82 -18.46 -18.43
N LYS A 34 -16.72 -17.86 -17.25
CA LYS A 34 -15.59 -17.01 -16.87
C LYS A 34 -14.28 -17.77 -16.84
N LEU A 35 -14.29 -18.99 -16.26
CA LEU A 35 -13.10 -19.83 -16.19
C LEU A 35 -12.71 -20.37 -17.57
N LEU A 36 -13.67 -20.78 -18.41
CA LEU A 36 -13.42 -21.23 -19.77
C LEU A 36 -12.77 -20.12 -20.61
N ARG A 37 -13.31 -18.91 -20.59
CA ARG A 37 -12.71 -17.76 -21.29
C ARG A 37 -11.29 -17.50 -20.82
N ARG A 38 -11.05 -17.56 -19.52
CA ARG A 38 -9.72 -17.36 -18.93
C ARG A 38 -8.75 -18.44 -19.39
N TYR A 39 -9.18 -19.68 -19.41
CA TYR A 39 -8.39 -20.83 -19.86
C TYR A 39 -7.98 -20.65 -21.32
N TRP A 40 -8.91 -20.34 -22.22
CA TRP A 40 -8.61 -20.13 -23.64
C TRP A 40 -7.72 -18.92 -23.90
N GLN A 41 -8.00 -17.80 -23.25
CA GLN A 41 -7.24 -16.56 -23.43
C GLN A 41 -5.79 -16.64 -22.93
N ARG A 42 -5.49 -17.60 -22.04
CA ARG A 42 -4.17 -17.72 -21.40
C ARG A 42 -3.38 -18.95 -21.83
N GLY A 43 -3.68 -19.51 -22.98
CA GLY A 43 -2.92 -20.57 -23.60
C GLY A 43 -3.20 -21.98 -23.09
N GLN A 44 -4.41 -22.22 -22.60
CA GLN A 44 -4.98 -23.55 -22.32
C GLN A 44 -4.16 -24.43 -21.36
N LYS A 45 -3.46 -23.80 -20.43
CA LYS A 45 -2.66 -24.50 -19.42
C LYS A 45 -3.37 -24.49 -18.08
N PRO A 46 -3.20 -25.50 -17.19
CA PRO A 46 -3.78 -25.52 -15.85
C PRO A 46 -3.48 -24.22 -15.07
N ASN A 47 -2.26 -23.70 -15.19
CA ASN A 47 -1.84 -22.45 -14.55
C ASN A 47 -2.58 -21.20 -15.06
N SER A 48 -3.25 -21.26 -16.22
CA SER A 48 -4.06 -20.15 -16.73
C SER A 48 -5.28 -19.83 -15.85
N LEU A 49 -5.72 -20.80 -15.04
CA LEU A 49 -6.81 -20.62 -14.08
C LEU A 49 -6.39 -19.97 -12.76
N LEU A 50 -5.08 -19.87 -12.49
CA LEU A 50 -4.59 -19.23 -11.27
C LEU A 50 -5.02 -17.76 -11.17
N PRO A 51 -5.37 -17.28 -9.98
CA PRO A 51 -5.76 -15.89 -9.76
C PRO A 51 -4.64 -14.91 -10.12
N ASP A 52 -5.01 -13.79 -10.73
CA ASP A 52 -4.09 -12.70 -11.08
C ASP A 52 -3.85 -11.76 -9.90
N TYR A 53 -3.28 -12.26 -8.83
CA TYR A 53 -2.97 -11.41 -7.68
C TYR A 53 -2.01 -10.27 -7.99
N LYS A 54 -1.16 -10.39 -9.01
CA LYS A 54 -0.30 -9.31 -9.52
C LYS A 54 -1.09 -8.06 -9.89
N ASN A 55 -2.27 -8.25 -10.48
CA ASN A 55 -3.13 -7.18 -10.97
C ASN A 55 -4.23 -6.80 -9.96
N SER A 56 -4.25 -7.47 -8.82
CA SER A 56 -5.24 -7.22 -7.78
C SER A 56 -4.80 -6.05 -6.89
N GLY A 57 -5.76 -5.19 -6.52
CA GLY A 57 -5.54 -4.13 -5.55
C GLY A 57 -4.88 -2.85 -6.09
N ALA A 58 -4.59 -2.74 -7.39
CA ALA A 58 -3.97 -1.56 -8.02
C ALA A 58 -2.78 -1.01 -7.21
N PRO A 59 -1.70 -1.81 -7.01
CA PRO A 59 -0.56 -1.40 -6.20
C PRO A 59 0.04 -0.08 -6.72
N GLY A 60 0.32 0.84 -5.82
CA GLY A 60 0.89 2.16 -6.16
C GLY A 60 -0.11 3.20 -6.68
N LYS A 61 -1.37 2.86 -6.91
CA LYS A 61 -2.40 3.82 -7.30
C LYS A 61 -3.15 4.36 -6.09
N THR A 62 -3.14 5.67 -5.93
CA THR A 62 -3.98 6.34 -4.94
C THR A 62 -5.42 6.32 -5.44
N ARG A 63 -6.35 5.83 -4.62
CA ARG A 63 -7.77 5.91 -4.94
C ARG A 63 -8.21 7.36 -4.88
N ALA A 64 -8.68 7.89 -6.01
CA ALA A 64 -9.38 9.16 -6.02
C ALA A 64 -10.70 9.02 -5.25
N ALA A 65 -10.97 9.92 -4.31
CA ALA A 65 -12.28 9.99 -3.70
C ALA A 65 -13.28 10.44 -4.75
N SER A 66 -14.38 9.70 -4.95
CA SER A 66 -15.49 10.23 -5.75
C SER A 66 -16.02 11.51 -5.10
N SER A 67 -16.67 12.37 -5.89
CA SER A 67 -17.13 13.69 -5.43
C SER A 67 -18.02 13.63 -4.19
N GLN A 68 -18.71 12.53 -3.96
CA GLN A 68 -19.73 12.42 -2.90
C GLN A 68 -19.45 11.38 -1.83
N ALA A 69 -18.57 10.38 -2.07
CA ALA A 69 -18.36 9.30 -1.12
C ALA A 69 -17.03 9.42 -0.37
N LYS A 70 -17.09 9.25 0.95
CA LYS A 70 -15.91 9.11 1.79
C LYS A 70 -15.19 7.80 1.48
N ILE A 71 -13.87 7.84 1.37
CA ILE A 71 -13.06 6.64 1.23
C ILE A 71 -12.96 5.93 2.60
N GLY A 72 -13.18 4.62 2.58
CA GLY A 72 -13.07 3.77 3.77
C GLY A 72 -14.42 3.29 4.31
N ARG A 73 -14.37 2.58 5.43
CA ARG A 73 -15.56 2.06 6.09
C ARG A 73 -16.41 3.21 6.62
N THR A 74 -17.71 3.18 6.37
CA THR A 74 -18.68 4.08 6.99
C THR A 74 -18.71 3.88 8.50
N ARG A 75 -18.94 4.96 9.25
CA ARG A 75 -19.12 4.85 10.70
C ARG A 75 -20.42 4.10 10.99
N GLN A 76 -20.36 3.12 11.86
CA GLN A 76 -21.53 2.38 12.34
C GLN A 76 -22.05 2.92 13.68
N PHE A 77 -21.17 3.61 14.42
CA PHE A 77 -21.47 4.14 15.75
C PHE A 77 -20.92 5.57 15.87
N GLY A 78 -21.63 6.42 16.58
CA GLY A 78 -21.29 7.81 16.86
C GLY A 78 -21.87 8.80 15.85
N ASP A 79 -21.95 10.05 16.29
CA ASP A 79 -22.50 11.15 15.51
C ASP A 79 -21.55 11.56 14.38
N GLY A 80 -22.14 11.91 13.24
CA GLY A 80 -21.46 12.50 12.10
C GLY A 80 -20.89 11.50 11.09
N GLU A 81 -20.96 11.87 9.83
CA GLU A 81 -20.44 11.08 8.70
C GLU A 81 -18.91 11.10 8.61
N GLY A 82 -18.27 12.04 9.31
CA GLY A 82 -16.84 12.31 9.21
C GLY A 82 -16.47 13.06 7.93
N MET A 83 -15.29 13.64 7.91
CA MET A 83 -14.84 14.52 6.85
C MET A 83 -14.10 13.77 5.75
N LYS A 84 -14.40 14.13 4.50
CA LYS A 84 -13.59 13.77 3.35
C LYS A 84 -12.33 14.64 3.34
N VAL A 85 -11.17 14.03 3.15
CA VAL A 85 -9.91 14.78 3.03
C VAL A 85 -9.87 15.42 1.64
N THR A 86 -9.96 16.74 1.61
CA THR A 86 -9.81 17.57 0.41
C THR A 86 -8.35 17.98 0.22
N PRO A 87 -7.95 18.49 -0.97
CA PRO A 87 -6.60 19.02 -1.18
C PRO A 87 -6.18 20.10 -0.18
N ASP A 88 -7.12 20.95 0.27
CA ASP A 88 -6.86 21.97 1.28
C ASP A 88 -6.51 21.38 2.64
N ILE A 89 -7.23 20.32 3.04
CA ILE A 89 -6.92 19.60 4.27
C ILE A 89 -5.58 18.88 4.15
N GLU A 90 -5.27 18.28 2.99
CA GLU A 90 -3.96 17.67 2.74
C GLU A 90 -2.84 18.72 2.84
N ARG A 91 -3.08 19.96 2.39
CA ARG A 91 -2.13 21.06 2.56
C ARG A 91 -1.88 21.39 4.03
N LEU A 92 -2.92 21.44 4.86
CA LEU A 92 -2.77 21.63 6.31
C LEU A 92 -2.04 20.46 6.98
N PHE A 93 -2.32 19.21 6.55
CA PHE A 93 -1.56 18.04 6.99
C PHE A 93 -0.08 18.21 6.68
N ARG A 94 0.25 18.58 5.44
CA ARG A 94 1.64 18.77 4.99
C ARG A 94 2.36 19.81 5.81
N LEU A 95 1.76 21.00 5.97
CA LEU A 95 2.33 22.07 6.79
C LEU A 95 2.63 21.61 8.22
N THR A 96 1.71 20.88 8.83
CA THR A 96 1.88 20.39 10.20
C THR A 96 2.95 19.31 10.28
N ILE A 97 3.01 18.39 9.32
CA ILE A 97 4.00 17.31 9.28
C ILE A 97 5.40 17.89 9.08
N GLU A 98 5.57 18.78 8.12
CA GLU A 98 6.87 19.38 7.81
C GLU A 98 7.39 20.24 8.98
N LYS A 99 6.50 20.98 9.63
CA LYS A 99 6.88 21.84 10.77
C LYS A 99 7.19 21.05 12.04
N TYR A 100 6.43 20.00 12.34
CA TYR A 100 6.48 19.37 13.67
C TYR A 100 7.00 17.94 13.69
N ILE A 101 6.98 17.21 12.57
CA ILE A 101 7.44 15.82 12.55
C ILE A 101 8.77 15.68 11.83
N LEU A 102 8.96 16.39 10.72
CA LEU A 102 10.14 16.29 9.87
C LEU A 102 11.23 17.29 10.30
N SER A 103 11.60 17.23 11.57
CA SER A 103 12.71 18.00 12.15
C SER A 103 13.57 17.07 13.00
N GLN A 104 14.80 17.47 13.36
CA GLN A 104 15.71 16.66 14.18
C GLN A 104 15.06 16.27 15.52
N ASP A 105 14.37 17.22 16.15
CA ASP A 105 13.60 16.99 17.39
C ASP A 105 12.11 16.75 17.12
N GLY A 106 11.83 16.07 16.01
CA GLY A 106 10.47 15.88 15.52
C GLY A 106 9.52 15.23 16.54
N LEU A 107 8.37 15.86 16.73
CA LEU A 107 7.35 15.42 17.65
C LEU A 107 6.75 14.06 17.25
N LYS A 108 6.20 13.36 18.24
CA LYS A 108 5.39 12.16 17.99
C LYS A 108 4.15 12.53 17.15
N THR A 109 3.73 11.64 16.27
CA THR A 109 2.57 11.86 15.37
C THR A 109 1.29 12.25 16.11
N THR A 110 1.10 11.75 17.35
CA THR A 110 -0.06 12.10 18.17
C THR A 110 -0.03 13.55 18.64
N VAL A 111 1.14 14.07 18.97
CA VAL A 111 1.33 15.47 19.40
C VAL A 111 1.18 16.40 18.19
N ALA A 112 1.78 16.05 17.06
CA ALA A 112 1.63 16.78 15.81
C ALA A 112 0.16 16.84 15.37
N TYR A 113 -0.59 15.75 15.53
CA TYR A 113 -2.02 15.76 15.24
C TYR A 113 -2.82 16.71 16.12
N ARG A 114 -2.47 16.88 17.40
CA ARG A 114 -3.10 17.91 18.25
C ARG A 114 -2.84 19.31 17.71
N ARG A 115 -1.58 19.60 17.30
CA ARG A 115 -1.25 20.88 16.66
C ARG A 115 -2.00 21.10 15.33
N PHE A 116 -2.20 20.01 14.57
CA PHE A 116 -3.07 20.06 13.39
C PHE A 116 -4.52 20.40 13.78
N SER A 117 -5.05 19.79 14.84
CA SER A 117 -6.43 20.04 15.29
C SER A 117 -6.64 21.50 15.67
N ASP A 118 -5.68 22.10 16.38
CA ASP A 118 -5.71 23.51 16.75
C ASP A 118 -5.69 24.41 15.50
N LEU A 119 -4.82 24.08 14.53
CA LEU A 119 -4.73 24.80 13.26
C LEU A 119 -6.01 24.64 12.44
N PHE A 120 -6.56 23.42 12.36
CA PHE A 120 -7.79 23.14 11.64
C PHE A 120 -8.98 23.91 12.19
N GLU A 121 -9.08 24.07 13.51
CA GLU A 121 -10.12 24.86 14.16
C GLU A 121 -10.05 26.34 13.79
N GLN A 122 -8.87 26.89 13.66
CA GLN A 122 -8.67 28.27 13.21
C GLN A 122 -9.16 28.51 11.78
N TYR A 123 -8.92 27.54 10.87
CA TYR A 123 -9.34 27.65 9.47
C TYR A 123 -10.80 27.26 9.22
N TYR A 124 -11.34 26.35 10.04
CA TYR A 124 -12.67 25.77 9.87
C TYR A 124 -13.46 25.75 11.19
N PRO A 125 -13.70 26.92 11.82
CA PRO A 125 -14.38 26.99 13.11
C PRO A 125 -15.81 26.44 13.10
N GLN A 126 -16.47 26.47 11.94
CA GLN A 126 -17.84 25.99 11.76
C GLN A 126 -17.96 24.47 11.74
N VAL A 127 -16.84 23.72 11.63
CA VAL A 127 -16.91 22.25 11.54
C VAL A 127 -16.99 21.65 12.92
N VAL A 128 -18.08 20.92 13.16
CA VAL A 128 -18.30 20.18 14.41
C VAL A 128 -17.19 19.15 14.64
N ILE A 129 -16.77 18.97 15.88
CA ILE A 129 -15.67 18.07 16.29
C ILE A 129 -15.84 16.65 15.73
N ALA A 130 -17.07 16.12 15.72
CA ALA A 130 -17.38 14.79 15.18
C ALA A 130 -17.04 14.61 13.69
N ASN A 131 -17.08 15.71 12.93
CA ASN A 131 -16.81 15.70 11.50
C ASN A 131 -15.39 16.11 11.13
N ARG A 132 -14.54 16.49 12.08
CA ARG A 132 -13.14 16.85 11.80
C ARG A 132 -12.32 15.68 11.28
N PRO A 133 -11.24 15.93 10.54
CA PRO A 133 -10.33 14.88 10.10
C PRO A 133 -9.76 14.09 11.27
N THR A 134 -9.72 12.79 11.16
CA THR A 134 -9.28 11.89 12.24
C THR A 134 -7.76 11.69 12.22
N ILE A 135 -7.18 11.30 13.38
CA ILE A 135 -5.76 10.92 13.47
C ILE A 135 -5.40 9.76 12.51
N ARG A 136 -6.36 8.87 12.18
CA ARG A 136 -6.14 7.80 11.20
C ARG A 136 -5.94 8.36 9.80
N GLN A 137 -6.71 9.37 9.40
CA GLN A 137 -6.55 10.05 8.11
C GLN A 137 -5.21 10.81 8.05
N PHE A 138 -4.83 11.47 9.13
CA PHE A 138 -3.53 12.15 9.26
C PHE A 138 -2.35 11.17 9.13
N ARG A 139 -2.39 10.03 9.84
CA ARG A 139 -1.37 8.97 9.73
C ARG A 139 -1.32 8.36 8.35
N TYR A 140 -2.48 8.07 7.74
CA TYR A 140 -2.54 7.55 6.38
C TYR A 140 -1.89 8.49 5.39
N PHE A 141 -2.18 9.81 5.49
CA PHE A 141 -1.54 10.82 4.66
C PHE A 141 -0.02 10.83 4.87
N TYR A 142 0.43 10.83 6.12
CA TYR A 142 1.85 10.81 6.47
C TYR A 142 2.57 9.59 5.90
N ASP A 143 1.98 8.40 5.99
CA ASP A 143 2.58 7.16 5.48
C ASP A 143 2.56 7.08 3.95
N ARG A 144 1.57 7.69 3.31
CA ARG A 144 1.46 7.76 1.85
C ARG A 144 2.49 8.70 1.23
N GLU A 145 2.60 9.91 1.76
CA GLU A 145 3.41 10.98 1.15
C GLU A 145 4.90 10.87 1.50
N TYR A 146 5.21 10.50 2.73
CA TYR A 146 6.60 10.51 3.22
C TYR A 146 7.13 9.08 3.39
N LYS A 147 8.07 8.68 2.55
CA LYS A 147 8.70 7.35 2.62
C LYS A 147 9.67 7.27 3.80
N LYS A 148 9.89 6.06 4.33
CA LYS A 148 10.80 5.82 5.46
C LYS A 148 12.18 6.49 5.32
N PRO A 149 12.89 6.40 4.17
CA PRO A 149 14.18 7.07 4.03
C PRO A 149 14.10 8.59 4.18
N GLN A 150 13.08 9.22 3.60
CA GLN A 150 12.86 10.67 3.71
C GLN A 150 12.64 11.10 5.16
N ARG A 151 11.82 10.33 5.91
CA ARG A 151 11.55 10.57 7.33
C ARG A 151 12.82 10.45 8.18
N LEU A 152 13.66 9.45 7.88
CA LEU A 152 14.92 9.22 8.58
C LEU A 152 15.92 10.34 8.30
N VAL A 153 16.07 10.73 7.03
CA VAL A 153 16.94 11.86 6.65
C VAL A 153 16.51 13.16 7.33
N ALA A 154 15.20 13.44 7.39
CA ALA A 154 14.68 14.66 8.01
C ALA A 154 14.87 14.71 9.54
N ARG A 155 14.92 13.54 10.20
CA ARG A 155 15.01 13.41 11.66
C ARG A 155 16.44 13.17 12.16
N THR A 156 17.38 12.91 11.27
CA THR A 156 18.79 12.67 11.59
C THR A 156 19.66 13.67 10.87
N SER A 157 20.84 13.96 11.41
CA SER A 157 21.81 14.75 10.66
C SER A 157 22.29 13.96 9.43
N PRO A 158 22.69 14.64 8.33
CA PRO A 158 23.19 13.96 7.14
C PRO A 158 24.39 13.03 7.41
N GLY A 159 25.23 13.39 8.37
CA GLY A 159 26.39 12.57 8.81
C GLY A 159 25.93 11.28 9.47
N VAL A 160 25.05 11.37 10.46
CA VAL A 160 24.49 10.21 11.18
C VAL A 160 23.70 9.32 10.22
N TYR A 161 22.92 9.91 9.31
CA TYR A 161 22.20 9.14 8.31
C TYR A 161 23.13 8.30 7.43
N LYS A 162 24.20 8.90 6.92
CA LYS A 162 25.18 8.21 6.06
C LYS A 162 25.91 7.09 6.79
N LYS A 163 26.25 7.31 8.07
CA LYS A 163 27.02 6.38 8.88
C LYS A 163 26.19 5.23 9.43
N ASP A 164 25.06 5.55 10.10
CA ASP A 164 24.37 4.60 10.98
C ASP A 164 23.01 4.13 10.44
N VAL A 165 22.40 4.89 9.52
CA VAL A 165 20.99 4.67 9.12
C VAL A 165 20.84 4.23 7.67
N ARG A 166 21.75 4.64 6.80
CA ARG A 166 21.70 4.30 5.37
C ARG A 166 21.78 2.80 5.18
N PRO A 167 20.82 2.18 4.44
CA PRO A 167 20.91 0.76 4.10
C PRO A 167 22.20 0.46 3.34
N LEU A 168 22.97 -0.51 3.80
CA LEU A 168 24.10 -1.05 3.06
C LEU A 168 23.56 -2.03 2.02
N THR A 169 23.65 -1.67 0.75
CA THR A 169 23.13 -2.48 -0.37
C THR A 169 24.18 -3.37 -1.01
N SER A 170 25.44 -3.27 -0.56
CA SER A 170 26.56 -4.10 -1.03
C SER A 170 27.11 -4.98 0.10
N THR A 171 27.71 -6.09 -0.27
CA THR A 171 28.47 -6.92 0.67
C THR A 171 29.89 -6.34 0.87
N ALA A 172 30.51 -6.64 2.01
CA ALA A 172 31.90 -6.23 2.29
C ALA A 172 32.87 -6.70 1.21
N THR A 173 32.54 -7.75 0.48
CA THR A 173 33.31 -8.37 -0.58
C THR A 173 32.96 -7.93 -2.00
N ALA A 174 32.02 -6.96 -2.18
CA ALA A 174 31.52 -6.59 -3.51
C ALA A 174 32.59 -6.11 -4.50
N ASN A 175 33.72 -5.57 -4.00
CA ASN A 175 34.82 -5.05 -4.81
C ASN A 175 36.13 -5.80 -4.56
N VAL A 176 36.07 -7.03 -4.04
CA VAL A 176 37.24 -7.84 -3.74
C VAL A 176 37.55 -8.76 -4.91
N LEU A 177 38.69 -8.60 -5.55
CA LEU A 177 39.11 -9.35 -6.72
C LEU A 177 39.67 -10.75 -6.38
N GLY A 178 39.93 -11.05 -5.11
CA GLY A 178 40.41 -12.36 -4.69
C GLY A 178 41.18 -12.27 -3.33
N PRO A 179 41.73 -13.40 -2.87
CA PRO A 179 42.49 -13.46 -1.63
C PRO A 179 43.61 -12.43 -1.62
N GLY A 180 43.71 -11.66 -0.53
CA GLY A 180 44.78 -10.63 -0.36
C GLY A 180 44.44 -9.26 -0.94
N SER A 181 43.31 -9.07 -1.64
CA SER A 181 42.96 -7.74 -2.16
C SER A 181 42.33 -6.83 -1.10
N ARG A 182 41.97 -7.37 0.06
CA ARG A 182 41.44 -6.61 1.20
C ARG A 182 41.72 -7.32 2.51
N TYR A 183 42.27 -6.58 3.47
CA TYR A 183 42.44 -7.01 4.84
C TYR A 183 41.55 -6.16 5.74
N GLU A 184 40.78 -6.78 6.62
CA GLU A 184 40.01 -6.10 7.67
C GLU A 184 40.75 -6.35 8.99
N ILE A 185 41.16 -5.28 9.67
CA ILE A 185 41.85 -5.33 10.95
C ILE A 185 40.89 -4.72 11.97
N ASP A 186 40.54 -5.50 12.97
CA ASP A 186 39.80 -5.03 14.14
C ASP A 186 40.82 -4.84 15.30
N ALA A 187 41.03 -3.59 15.67
CA ALA A 187 41.84 -3.25 16.84
C ALA A 187 40.90 -3.14 18.05
N THR A 188 40.84 -4.17 18.87
CA THR A 188 40.28 -4.07 20.21
C THR A 188 41.16 -3.17 21.07
N ILE A 189 40.62 -2.05 21.54
CA ILE A 189 41.27 -1.24 22.58
C ILE A 189 41.25 -2.09 23.84
N ALA A 190 42.40 -2.55 24.26
CA ALA A 190 42.54 -3.16 25.58
C ALA A 190 42.30 -2.06 26.62
N ASP A 191 41.21 -2.13 27.32
CA ASP A 191 40.98 -1.33 28.52
C ASP A 191 41.98 -1.85 29.58
N ILE A 192 43.01 -1.04 29.87
CA ILE A 192 43.97 -1.23 30.96
C ILE A 192 43.41 -0.51 32.20
#